data_ebb489b5f00e6cf53078d23a077360f1
#
_entry.id   ebb489b5f00e6cf53078d23a077360f1
#
_cell.length_a   1.000
_cell.length_b   1.000
_cell.length_c   1.000
_cell.angle_alpha   90.00
_cell.angle_beta   90.00
_cell.angle_gamma   90.00
#
_symmetry.space_group_name_H-M   'P 1'
#
loop_
_entity.id
_entity.type
_entity.pdbx_description
1 polymer ?
#
loop_
_entity_poly.entity_id
_entity_poly.type
_entity_poly.pdbx_seq_one_letter_code
_entity_poly.pdbx_strand_id
1 'polypeptide(L)'
;STLKDTGALLAIEPALKKTTRDLHALRDGLLEAMQCRVIAPCTHSKSCPCLETKSDWCHESRRILLPPRCRKLAEATRLRRSNLKWSYLCLTRPDGLRKTNFNDTWRVVSEPMKQKGRHEAFLCGEPGRYRAVLPDKERSAENAALRDLDRGLITQIQHSEVVRDRLKLNRSSTVRFEDPAQD
;
A
#
# COMPACT_ATOMS: atom_id res chain seq x y z
N SER A 1 20.45 13.44 -16.26
CA SER A 1 19.75 12.25 -15.72
C SER A 1 20.64 11.02 -15.93
N THR A 2 20.84 10.23 -14.89
CA THR A 2 21.64 8.98 -14.96
C THR A 2 20.78 7.76 -15.33
N LEU A 3 19.46 7.88 -15.30
CA LEU A 3 18.53 6.82 -15.71
C LEU A 3 18.37 6.80 -17.24
N LYS A 4 18.44 5.61 -17.82
CA LYS A 4 18.03 5.36 -19.21
C LYS A 4 16.53 5.60 -19.35
N ASP A 5 16.03 5.76 -20.58
CA ASP A 5 14.62 6.06 -20.87
C ASP A 5 13.68 4.97 -20.34
N THR A 6 14.10 3.71 -20.38
CA THR A 6 13.36 2.56 -19.82
C THR A 6 13.84 2.18 -18.42
N GLY A 7 14.70 2.99 -17.80
CA GLY A 7 15.29 2.71 -16.50
C GLY A 7 14.34 3.01 -15.35
N ALA A 8 14.49 2.25 -14.27
CA ALA A 8 13.82 2.50 -12.99
C ALA A 8 14.83 2.56 -11.84
N LEU A 9 14.56 3.42 -10.87
CA LEU A 9 15.28 3.50 -9.60
C LEU A 9 14.43 2.84 -8.53
N LEU A 10 15.00 1.87 -7.84
CA LEU A 10 14.38 1.23 -6.67
C LEU A 10 15.16 1.63 -5.41
N ALA A 11 14.50 2.35 -4.50
CA ALA A 11 15.00 2.62 -3.16
C ALA A 11 14.27 1.72 -2.16
N ILE A 12 15.01 1.08 -1.26
CA ILE A 12 14.45 0.21 -0.22
C ILE A 12 15.08 0.64 1.11
N GLU A 13 14.23 0.86 2.12
CA GLU A 13 14.61 1.29 3.45
C GLU A 13 13.98 0.39 4.52
N PRO A 14 14.62 0.18 5.66
CA PRO A 14 13.96 -0.42 6.81
C PRO A 14 12.71 0.38 7.19
N ALA A 15 11.64 -0.30 7.63
CA ALA A 15 10.39 0.35 8.01
C ALA A 15 10.48 1.12 9.33
N LEU A 16 11.53 1.93 9.49
CA LEU A 16 11.65 2.88 10.58
C LEU A 16 10.85 4.14 10.25
N LYS A 17 10.12 4.66 11.20
CA LYS A 17 9.27 5.84 10.98
C LYS A 17 10.02 7.00 10.35
N LYS A 18 11.25 7.29 10.84
CA LYS A 18 12.05 8.39 10.31
C LYS A 18 12.42 8.16 8.84
N THR A 19 13.12 7.07 8.54
CA THR A 19 13.62 6.79 7.18
C THR A 19 12.48 6.64 6.17
N THR A 20 11.38 6.00 6.57
CA THR A 20 10.18 5.88 5.73
C THR A 20 9.57 7.25 5.41
N ARG A 21 9.46 8.14 6.39
CA ARG A 21 8.90 9.48 6.16
C ARG A 21 9.82 10.34 5.31
N ASP A 22 11.14 10.23 5.51
CA ASP A 22 12.14 10.91 4.68
C ASP A 22 12.03 10.43 3.21
N LEU A 23 11.86 9.11 2.98
CA LEU A 23 11.63 8.53 1.65
C LEU A 23 10.36 9.06 0.99
N HIS A 24 9.26 9.18 1.74
CA HIS A 24 8.01 9.71 1.21
C HIS A 24 8.05 11.22 0.97
N ALA A 25 8.77 11.97 1.79
CA ALA A 25 8.99 13.40 1.56
C ALA A 25 9.84 13.62 0.30
N LEU A 26 10.89 12.82 0.09
CA LEU A 26 11.67 12.83 -1.14
C LEU A 26 10.78 12.52 -2.36
N ARG A 27 9.91 11.50 -2.27
CA ARG A 27 8.95 11.18 -3.31
C ARG A 27 8.10 12.39 -3.69
N ASP A 28 7.51 13.04 -2.71
CA ASP A 28 6.60 14.16 -2.95
C ASP A 28 7.35 15.34 -3.59
N GLY A 29 8.54 15.67 -3.11
CA GLY A 29 9.37 16.72 -3.71
C GLY A 29 9.79 16.43 -5.16
N LEU A 30 10.12 15.17 -5.49
CA LEU A 30 10.45 14.77 -6.87
C LEU A 30 9.23 14.82 -7.81
N LEU A 31 8.05 14.46 -7.30
CA LEU A 31 6.80 14.55 -8.06
C LEU A 31 6.38 16.00 -8.30
N GLU A 32 6.48 16.85 -7.29
CA GLU A 32 6.20 18.30 -7.39
C GLU A 32 7.14 18.99 -8.40
N ALA A 33 8.41 18.62 -8.40
CA ALA A 33 9.37 19.11 -9.38
C ALA A 33 9.22 18.47 -10.77
N MET A 34 8.25 17.59 -10.99
CA MET A 34 8.02 16.82 -12.22
C MET A 34 9.26 16.09 -12.75
N GLN A 35 10.16 15.69 -11.85
CA GLN A 35 11.42 15.03 -12.20
C GLN A 35 11.29 13.51 -12.37
N CYS A 36 10.19 12.92 -11.91
CA CYS A 36 9.98 11.49 -11.98
C CYS A 36 8.49 11.13 -11.99
N ARG A 37 8.22 9.83 -12.23
CA ARG A 37 6.94 9.16 -11.95
C ARG A 37 7.16 8.06 -10.94
N VAL A 38 6.16 7.82 -10.08
CA VAL A 38 6.14 6.66 -9.18
C VAL A 38 5.52 5.48 -9.91
N ILE A 39 6.25 4.36 -9.99
CA ILE A 39 5.74 3.10 -10.51
C ILE A 39 5.09 2.30 -9.38
N ALA A 40 5.80 2.19 -8.24
CA ALA A 40 5.38 1.47 -7.05
C ALA A 40 5.97 2.14 -5.80
N PRO A 41 5.37 1.95 -4.62
CA PRO A 41 4.18 1.16 -4.31
C PRO A 41 2.86 1.92 -4.49
N CYS A 42 2.92 3.24 -4.74
CA CYS A 42 1.75 4.10 -4.72
C CYS A 42 0.95 3.96 -6.01
N THR A 43 -0.38 3.89 -5.87
CA THR A 43 -1.34 3.89 -6.99
C THR A 43 -1.76 5.31 -7.41
N HIS A 44 -1.12 6.36 -6.83
CA HIS A 44 -1.41 7.76 -7.12
C HIS A 44 -0.13 8.61 -7.16
N SER A 45 -0.24 9.79 -7.77
CA SER A 45 0.84 10.79 -7.86
C SER A 45 0.63 12.03 -6.99
N LYS A 46 -0.43 12.08 -6.18
CA LYS A 46 -0.68 13.15 -5.20
C LYS A 46 0.28 13.03 -4.01
N SER A 47 0.36 14.07 -3.18
CA SER A 47 1.11 14.07 -1.93
C SER A 47 0.78 12.85 -1.07
N CYS A 48 1.76 12.34 -0.34
CA CYS A 48 1.60 11.13 0.47
C CYS A 48 0.71 11.38 1.70
N PRO A 49 -0.48 10.78 1.82
CA PRO A 49 -1.37 11.01 2.95
C PRO A 49 -0.78 10.60 4.31
N CYS A 50 0.22 9.71 4.33
CA CYS A 50 0.90 9.34 5.57
C CYS A 50 1.77 10.47 6.15
N LEU A 51 2.10 11.49 5.37
CA LEU A 51 2.86 12.66 5.86
C LEU A 51 1.99 13.67 6.58
N GLU A 52 0.67 13.68 6.35
CA GLU A 52 -0.28 14.57 7.01
C GLU A 52 -0.33 14.32 8.53
N THR A 53 -0.18 13.07 8.96
CA THR A 53 -0.21 12.68 10.36
C THR A 53 1.18 12.32 10.87
N LYS A 54 1.66 13.02 11.91
CA LYS A 54 3.01 12.81 12.47
C LYS A 54 3.26 11.39 12.99
N SER A 55 2.23 10.67 13.39
CA SER A 55 2.34 9.30 13.92
C SER A 55 2.42 8.23 12.83
N ASP A 56 2.06 8.54 11.59
CA ASP A 56 1.91 7.58 10.51
C ASP A 56 3.16 7.41 9.66
N TRP A 57 3.34 6.19 9.13
CA TRP A 57 4.31 5.88 8.08
C TRP A 57 3.85 4.67 7.27
N CYS A 58 4.05 4.72 5.95
CA CYS A 58 3.66 3.65 5.03
C CYS A 58 4.79 2.65 4.84
N HIS A 59 4.50 1.36 5.00
CA HIS A 59 5.49 0.29 4.86
C HIS A 59 4.84 -0.99 4.38
N GLU A 60 5.66 -1.92 3.92
CA GLU A 60 5.31 -3.30 3.66
C GLU A 60 5.59 -4.16 4.89
N SER A 61 4.85 -5.27 4.99
CA SER A 61 5.07 -6.30 5.98
C SER A 61 4.82 -7.67 5.34
N ARG A 62 5.82 -8.54 5.35
CA ARG A 62 5.67 -9.90 4.81
C ARG A 62 6.20 -10.91 5.81
N ARG A 63 5.46 -12.00 5.95
CA ARG A 63 5.93 -13.14 6.72
C ARG A 63 7.16 -13.74 6.04
N ILE A 64 8.19 -14.03 6.81
CA ILE A 64 9.43 -14.60 6.32
C ILE A 64 9.75 -15.92 7.02
N LEU A 65 10.34 -16.83 6.26
CA LEU A 65 11.01 -17.99 6.79
C LEU A 65 12.50 -17.66 6.88
N LEU A 66 13.00 -17.50 8.10
CA LEU A 66 14.43 -17.21 8.30
C LEU A 66 15.27 -18.39 7.84
N PRO A 67 16.36 -18.14 7.10
CA PRO A 67 17.38 -19.16 6.83
C PRO A 67 17.89 -19.79 8.13
N PRO A 68 18.33 -21.05 8.13
CA PRO A 68 18.67 -21.78 9.37
C PRO A 68 19.67 -21.05 10.27
N ARG A 69 20.70 -20.42 9.68
CA ARG A 69 21.70 -19.63 10.44
C ARG A 69 21.07 -18.38 11.08
N CYS A 70 20.24 -17.66 10.35
CA CYS A 70 19.53 -16.48 10.86
C CYS A 70 18.54 -16.86 11.95
N ARG A 71 17.89 -18.01 11.84
CA ARG A 71 16.97 -18.55 12.86
C ARG A 71 17.72 -18.82 14.17
N LYS A 72 18.87 -19.53 14.12
CA LYS A 72 19.71 -19.79 15.29
C LYS A 72 20.14 -18.49 15.97
N LEU A 73 20.56 -17.50 15.19
CA LEU A 73 20.94 -16.19 15.71
C LEU A 73 19.75 -15.47 16.36
N ALA A 74 18.58 -15.47 15.72
CA ALA A 74 17.36 -14.87 16.25
C ALA A 74 16.90 -15.53 17.55
N GLU A 75 17.06 -16.84 17.67
CA GLU A 75 16.80 -17.61 18.92
C GLU A 75 17.80 -17.23 20.01
N ALA A 76 19.10 -17.20 19.71
CA ALA A 76 20.16 -16.87 20.66
C ALA A 76 20.03 -15.42 21.20
N THR A 77 19.61 -14.49 20.34
CA THR A 77 19.43 -13.07 20.69
C THR A 77 18.02 -12.73 21.16
N ARG A 78 17.11 -13.72 21.23
CA ARG A 78 15.68 -13.56 21.55
C ARG A 78 14.95 -12.57 20.62
N LEU A 79 15.51 -12.27 19.46
CA LEU A 79 14.92 -11.42 18.40
C LEU A 79 14.00 -12.25 17.52
N ARG A 80 12.87 -12.69 18.06
CA ARG A 80 11.86 -13.44 17.28
C ARG A 80 11.14 -12.49 16.31
N ARG A 81 11.56 -12.47 15.06
CA ARG A 81 10.90 -11.75 13.99
C ARG A 81 10.25 -12.74 13.02
N SER A 82 8.92 -12.73 12.96
CA SER A 82 8.15 -13.50 12.00
C SER A 82 7.90 -12.72 10.70
N ASN A 83 8.04 -11.40 10.74
CA ASN A 83 7.75 -10.52 9.62
C ASN A 83 8.95 -9.63 9.30
N LEU A 84 9.25 -9.52 8.02
CA LEU A 84 10.11 -8.47 7.48
C LEU A 84 9.26 -7.24 7.18
N LYS A 85 9.74 -6.08 7.63
CA LYS A 85 9.08 -4.79 7.37
C LYS A 85 10.04 -3.85 6.67
N TRP A 86 9.61 -3.26 5.56
CA TRP A 86 10.40 -2.31 4.79
C TRP A 86 9.51 -1.27 4.11
N SER A 87 10.09 -0.17 3.73
CA SER A 87 9.51 0.82 2.84
C SER A 87 10.27 0.81 1.54
N TYR A 88 9.60 1.09 0.44
CA TYR A 88 10.27 1.17 -0.85
C TYR A 88 9.62 2.21 -1.75
N LEU A 89 10.36 2.62 -2.75
CA LEU A 89 9.94 3.53 -3.78
C LEU A 89 10.59 3.13 -5.10
N CYS A 90 9.78 2.89 -6.11
CA CYS A 90 10.20 2.65 -7.47
C CYS A 90 9.82 3.83 -8.34
N LEU A 91 10.81 4.47 -8.93
CA LEU A 91 10.68 5.68 -9.74
C LEU A 91 11.18 5.44 -11.14
N THR A 92 10.59 6.13 -12.11
CA THR A 92 11.09 6.21 -13.48
C THR A 92 11.16 7.68 -13.92
N ARG A 93 11.75 7.94 -15.07
CA ARG A 93 11.71 9.28 -15.69
C ARG A 93 10.26 9.68 -16.00
N PRO A 94 9.98 11.00 -16.15
CA PRO A 94 8.62 11.48 -16.44
C PRO A 94 8.02 10.89 -17.73
N ASP A 95 8.87 10.65 -18.71
CA ASP A 95 8.57 10.07 -20.03
C ASP A 95 8.83 8.57 -20.13
N GLY A 96 9.28 7.94 -19.03
CA GLY A 96 9.65 6.54 -18.96
C GLY A 96 8.45 5.58 -18.93
N LEU A 97 8.63 4.41 -18.30
CA LEU A 97 7.62 3.36 -18.21
C LEU A 97 6.24 3.93 -17.83
N ARG A 98 5.24 3.61 -18.64
CA ARG A 98 3.87 4.04 -18.35
C ARG A 98 3.35 3.30 -17.14
N LYS A 99 2.72 4.04 -16.24
CA LYS A 99 1.93 3.47 -15.16
C LYS A 99 0.64 2.91 -15.79
N THR A 100 0.24 1.71 -15.41
CA THR A 100 -1.11 1.21 -15.66
C THR A 100 -2.14 2.20 -15.11
N ASN A 101 -3.29 2.30 -15.78
CA ASN A 101 -4.35 3.20 -15.34
C ASN A 101 -4.99 2.64 -14.07
N PHE A 102 -4.76 3.32 -12.95
CA PHE A 102 -5.23 2.90 -11.63
C PHE A 102 -6.57 3.55 -11.25
N ASN A 103 -7.49 3.72 -12.20
CA ASN A 103 -8.84 4.17 -11.87
C ASN A 103 -9.50 3.17 -10.91
N ASP A 104 -10.09 3.67 -9.84
CA ASP A 104 -10.73 2.89 -8.78
C ASP A 104 -9.82 1.85 -8.09
N THR A 105 -8.51 1.99 -8.28
CA THR A 105 -7.49 1.09 -7.75
C THR A 105 -6.95 1.60 -6.43
N TRP A 106 -6.94 0.71 -5.46
CA TRP A 106 -6.49 0.99 -4.11
C TRP A 106 -5.37 0.05 -3.71
N ARG A 107 -4.38 0.61 -3.02
CA ARG A 107 -3.39 -0.20 -2.33
C ARG A 107 -3.79 -0.37 -0.87
N VAL A 108 -3.76 -1.61 -0.38
CA VAL A 108 -3.99 -1.92 1.03
C VAL A 108 -2.77 -1.52 1.85
N VAL A 109 -2.96 -0.62 2.83
CA VAL A 109 -1.86 -0.06 3.63
C VAL A 109 -1.92 -0.43 5.12
N SER A 110 -2.82 -1.34 5.48
CA SER A 110 -2.90 -1.93 6.82
C SER A 110 -3.10 -3.44 6.76
N GLU A 111 -2.91 -4.11 7.89
CA GLU A 111 -3.48 -5.44 8.10
C GLU A 111 -5.00 -5.35 8.14
N PRO A 112 -5.74 -6.43 7.77
CA PRO A 112 -7.18 -6.46 7.92
C PRO A 112 -7.57 -6.39 9.40
N MET A 113 -8.61 -5.61 9.70
CA MET A 113 -9.08 -5.38 11.05
C MET A 113 -10.51 -5.91 11.18
N LYS A 114 -10.69 -6.91 12.04
CA LYS A 114 -12.01 -7.39 12.41
C LYS A 114 -12.48 -6.66 13.66
N GLN A 115 -13.58 -5.92 13.53
CA GLN A 115 -14.28 -5.26 14.63
C GLN A 115 -15.65 -5.92 14.88
N LYS A 116 -16.28 -5.61 16.01
CA LYS A 116 -17.64 -6.10 16.27
C LYS A 116 -18.60 -5.60 15.18
N GLY A 117 -19.17 -6.54 14.41
CA GLY A 117 -20.15 -6.25 13.37
C GLY A 117 -19.60 -5.64 12.07
N ARG A 118 -18.28 -5.62 11.86
CA ARG A 118 -17.70 -5.08 10.63
C ARG A 118 -16.26 -5.52 10.38
N HIS A 119 -15.85 -5.47 9.12
CA HIS A 119 -14.47 -5.62 8.66
C HIS A 119 -13.95 -4.29 8.15
N GLU A 120 -12.69 -4.00 8.41
CA GLU A 120 -12.05 -2.74 8.03
C GLU A 120 -10.64 -2.99 7.49
N ALA A 121 -10.21 -2.11 6.57
CA ALA A 121 -8.82 -2.00 6.14
C ALA A 121 -8.52 -0.54 5.76
N PHE A 122 -7.27 -0.08 5.92
CA PHE A 122 -6.86 1.19 5.34
C PHE A 122 -6.40 0.98 3.91
N LEU A 123 -6.95 1.80 3.04
CA LEU A 123 -6.68 1.83 1.60
C LEU A 123 -6.09 3.18 1.21
N CYS A 124 -5.19 3.18 0.25
CA CYS A 124 -4.59 4.39 -0.30
C CYS A 124 -4.70 4.36 -1.82
N GLY A 125 -5.22 5.42 -2.41
CA GLY A 125 -5.46 5.55 -3.86
C GLY A 125 -5.51 7.00 -4.30
N GLU A 126 -5.95 7.25 -5.52
CA GLU A 126 -6.01 8.61 -6.08
C GLU A 126 -6.82 9.61 -5.23
N PRO A 127 -7.96 9.25 -4.63
CA PRO A 127 -8.70 10.18 -3.77
C PRO A 127 -8.00 10.47 -2.41
N GLY A 128 -7.02 9.66 -2.00
CA GLY A 128 -6.35 9.77 -0.72
C GLY A 128 -6.31 8.47 0.07
N ARG A 129 -6.17 8.57 1.39
CA ARG A 129 -6.17 7.42 2.30
C ARG A 129 -7.48 7.34 3.07
N TYR A 130 -8.18 6.22 2.94
CA TYR A 130 -9.48 5.99 3.56
C TYR A 130 -9.50 4.70 4.38
N ARG A 131 -10.36 4.67 5.38
CA ARG A 131 -10.72 3.44 6.07
C ARG A 131 -11.89 2.79 5.35
N ALA A 132 -11.64 1.72 4.61
CA ALA A 132 -12.70 0.89 4.04
C ALA A 132 -13.44 0.17 5.18
N VAL A 133 -14.75 0.23 5.16
CA VAL A 133 -15.63 -0.33 6.20
C VAL A 133 -16.74 -1.14 5.55
N LEU A 134 -16.78 -2.44 5.82
CA LEU A 134 -17.86 -3.35 5.40
C LEU A 134 -18.60 -3.86 6.63
N PRO A 135 -19.83 -3.39 6.91
CA PRO A 135 -20.66 -3.95 7.96
C PRO A 135 -21.04 -5.42 7.65
N ASP A 136 -21.11 -6.28 8.68
CA ASP A 136 -21.43 -7.70 8.49
C ASP A 136 -22.80 -7.92 7.84
N LYS A 137 -23.77 -7.03 8.08
CA LYS A 137 -25.10 -7.06 7.46
C LYS A 137 -25.10 -6.73 5.95
N GLU A 138 -24.04 -6.07 5.46
CA GLU A 138 -23.88 -5.64 4.06
C GLU A 138 -23.01 -6.61 3.25
N ARG A 139 -22.70 -7.77 3.79
CA ARG A 139 -21.84 -8.77 3.11
C ARG A 139 -22.58 -9.41 1.94
N SER A 140 -21.83 -9.60 0.86
CA SER A 140 -22.24 -10.32 -0.35
C SER A 140 -21.06 -11.15 -0.90
N ALA A 141 -21.30 -11.96 -1.92
CA ALA A 141 -20.23 -12.69 -2.60
C ALA A 141 -19.23 -11.73 -3.26
N GLU A 142 -19.73 -10.64 -3.83
CA GLU A 142 -18.97 -9.65 -4.60
C GLU A 142 -18.02 -8.81 -3.73
N ASN A 143 -18.33 -8.63 -2.44
CA ASN A 143 -17.50 -7.86 -1.51
C ASN A 143 -16.76 -8.71 -0.47
N ALA A 144 -16.91 -10.03 -0.53
CA ALA A 144 -16.32 -10.96 0.45
C ALA A 144 -14.79 -10.83 0.52
N ALA A 145 -14.13 -10.51 -0.59
CA ALA A 145 -12.68 -10.36 -0.70
C ALA A 145 -12.11 -9.25 0.20
N LEU A 146 -12.92 -8.32 0.71
CA LEU A 146 -12.46 -7.31 1.66
C LEU A 146 -11.86 -7.93 2.94
N ARG A 147 -12.31 -9.11 3.32
CA ARG A 147 -11.83 -9.80 4.53
C ARG A 147 -10.46 -10.44 4.36
N ASP A 148 -10.10 -10.71 3.10
CA ASP A 148 -8.87 -11.40 2.72
C ASP A 148 -7.81 -10.40 2.20
N LEU A 149 -8.12 -9.09 2.31
CA LEU A 149 -7.16 -8.05 1.99
C LEU A 149 -5.95 -8.15 2.93
N ASP A 150 -4.76 -8.18 2.34
CA ASP A 150 -3.51 -8.14 3.08
C ASP A 150 -2.72 -6.89 2.66
N ARG A 151 -1.86 -6.41 3.56
CA ARG A 151 -1.04 -5.22 3.31
C ARG A 151 -0.23 -5.36 2.02
N GLY A 152 -0.24 -4.31 1.20
CA GLY A 152 0.48 -4.24 -0.07
C GLY A 152 -0.28 -4.81 -1.27
N LEU A 153 -1.41 -5.49 -1.07
CA LEU A 153 -2.26 -5.90 -2.17
C LEU A 153 -2.84 -4.69 -2.89
N ILE A 154 -3.04 -4.85 -4.18
CA ILE A 154 -3.77 -3.90 -5.03
C ILE A 154 -5.18 -4.45 -5.22
N THR A 155 -6.17 -3.61 -5.03
CA THR A 155 -7.59 -3.98 -5.14
C THR A 155 -8.38 -2.91 -5.87
N GLN A 156 -9.35 -3.34 -6.64
CA GLN A 156 -10.39 -2.47 -7.22
C GLN A 156 -11.64 -2.54 -6.36
N ILE A 157 -12.19 -1.37 -6.03
CA ILE A 157 -13.44 -1.27 -5.27
C ILE A 157 -14.40 -0.36 -6.03
N GLN A 158 -15.55 -0.90 -6.39
CA GLN A 158 -16.63 -0.17 -7.07
C GLN A 158 -17.88 -0.12 -6.19
N HIS A 159 -18.78 0.83 -6.47
CA HIS A 159 -20.04 1.02 -5.76
C HIS A 159 -19.88 1.24 -4.25
N SER A 160 -18.85 2.00 -3.89
CA SER A 160 -18.58 2.44 -2.52
C SER A 160 -18.87 3.93 -2.36
N GLU A 161 -19.14 4.37 -1.14
CA GLU A 161 -19.42 5.75 -0.81
C GLU A 161 -18.31 6.33 0.10
N VAL A 162 -17.75 7.48 -0.28
CA VAL A 162 -16.84 8.21 0.58
C VAL A 162 -17.64 9.07 1.57
N VAL A 163 -17.51 8.77 2.86
CA VAL A 163 -18.13 9.53 3.94
C VAL A 163 -17.05 9.97 4.92
N ARG A 164 -16.65 11.23 4.87
CA ARG A 164 -15.52 11.80 5.63
C ARG A 164 -14.21 11.06 5.33
N ASP A 165 -13.64 10.37 6.33
CA ASP A 165 -12.40 9.58 6.27
C ASP A 165 -12.64 8.08 5.98
N ARG A 166 -13.88 7.70 5.59
CA ARG A 166 -14.27 6.31 5.39
C ARG A 166 -14.75 6.05 3.97
N LEU A 167 -14.35 4.92 3.45
CA LEU A 167 -14.91 4.30 2.26
C LEU A 167 -15.93 3.27 2.73
N LYS A 168 -17.21 3.62 2.71
CA LYS A 168 -18.29 2.72 3.12
C LYS A 168 -18.65 1.78 2.00
N LEU A 169 -18.60 0.48 2.29
CA LEU A 169 -19.06 -0.57 1.41
C LEU A 169 -20.45 -1.01 1.84
N ASN A 170 -21.24 -1.40 0.86
CA ASN A 170 -22.58 -1.95 1.02
C ASN A 170 -22.73 -3.25 0.22
N ARG A 171 -23.94 -3.83 0.21
CA ARG A 171 -24.20 -5.11 -0.45
C ARG A 171 -23.94 -5.10 -1.96
N SER A 172 -24.04 -3.94 -2.63
CA SER A 172 -23.75 -3.79 -4.07
C SER A 172 -22.28 -3.50 -4.37
N SER A 173 -21.45 -3.25 -3.37
CA SER A 173 -20.04 -3.00 -3.58
C SER A 173 -19.32 -4.26 -4.07
N THR A 174 -18.42 -4.07 -5.03
CA THR A 174 -17.54 -5.13 -5.51
C THR A 174 -16.11 -4.90 -5.03
N VAL A 175 -15.42 -5.95 -4.65
CA VAL A 175 -14.01 -5.93 -4.24
C VAL A 175 -13.28 -7.01 -5.03
N ARG A 176 -12.30 -6.62 -5.84
CA ARG A 176 -11.50 -7.52 -6.66
C ARG A 176 -10.02 -7.28 -6.43
N PHE A 177 -9.24 -8.33 -6.39
CA PHE A 177 -7.79 -8.22 -6.44
C PHE A 177 -7.33 -7.96 -7.87
N GLU A 178 -6.36 -7.07 -8.04
CA GLU A 178 -5.59 -7.04 -9.29
C GLU A 178 -4.55 -8.17 -9.23
N ASP A 179 -4.59 -9.02 -10.24
CA ASP A 179 -3.53 -10.01 -10.44
C ASP A 179 -2.38 -9.31 -11.17
N PRO A 180 -1.20 -9.17 -10.53
CA PRO A 180 -0.05 -8.53 -11.17
C PRO A 180 0.54 -9.33 -12.34
N ALA A 181 -0.01 -10.51 -12.66
CA ALA A 181 0.49 -11.40 -13.69
C ALA A 181 -0.31 -11.34 -15.02
N GLN A 182 -1.25 -10.39 -15.19
CA GLN A 182 -2.09 -10.31 -16.40
C GLN A 182 -1.68 -9.20 -17.40
N ASP A 183 -0.48 -8.61 -17.26
CA ASP A 183 0.09 -7.69 -18.27
C ASP A 183 1.33 -8.27 -18.97
#